data_081a5e7be43fdfe8def1be66e2a9cd42
#
_entry.id   081a5e7be43fdfe8def1be66e2a9cd42
#
_cell.length_a   1.000
_cell.length_b   1.000
_cell.length_c   1.000
_cell.angle_alpha   90.00
_cell.angle_beta   90.00
_cell.angle_gamma   90.00
#
_symmetry.space_group_name_H-M   'P 1'
#
loop_
_entity.id
_entity.type
_entity.pdbx_description
1 polymer ?
#
loop_
_entity_poly.entity_id
_entity_poly.type
_entity_poly.pdbx_seq_one_letter_code
_entity_poly.pdbx_strand_id
1 'polypeptide(L)'
;MKNGIIASGAILQYLTMTQHTQIGHITSLARIEEDKYVRLDKFTVRSLELIGNMNDGGSSLINVIDRTISPMGARLLKRWMVFPLKDEKPINERLNVVEYFFRQPDFKELIEEQLHLIGDLERIISKVAVGRAVSYTHLTLPT
;
A
#
# COMPACT_ATOMS: atom_id res chain seq x y z
N MET A 1 11.55 -18.42 10.59
CA MET A 1 11.58 -18.55 9.11
C MET A 1 10.94 -19.84 8.59
N LYS A 2 11.12 -20.98 9.24
CA LYS A 2 10.62 -22.29 8.80
C LYS A 2 9.10 -22.33 8.54
N ASN A 3 8.29 -21.81 9.47
CA ASN A 3 6.82 -21.77 9.33
C ASN A 3 6.32 -20.87 8.18
N GLY A 4 7.02 -19.76 7.91
CA GLY A 4 6.68 -18.88 6.79
C GLY A 4 6.91 -19.55 5.44
N ILE A 5 7.99 -20.30 5.30
CA ILE A 5 8.28 -21.08 4.08
C ILE A 5 7.22 -22.17 3.86
N ILE A 6 6.83 -22.87 4.92
CA ILE A 6 5.78 -23.90 4.85
C ILE A 6 4.43 -23.28 4.43
N ALA A 7 4.06 -22.16 5.06
CA ALA A 7 2.82 -21.46 4.72
C ALA A 7 2.82 -20.95 3.26
N SER A 8 3.95 -20.42 2.80
CA SER A 8 4.07 -19.96 1.41
C SER A 8 4.01 -21.11 0.40
N GLY A 9 4.63 -22.26 0.73
CA GLY A 9 4.53 -23.48 -0.07
C GLY A 9 3.09 -23.99 -0.16
N ALA A 10 2.34 -23.96 0.95
CA ALA A 10 0.94 -24.33 0.97
C ALA A 10 0.07 -23.42 0.10
N ILE A 11 0.34 -22.11 0.09
CA ILE A 11 -0.35 -21.14 -0.78
C ILE A 11 -0.07 -21.45 -2.27
N LEU A 12 1.19 -21.69 -2.63
CA LEU A 12 1.55 -22.04 -4.01
C LEU A 12 0.89 -23.35 -4.45
N GLN A 13 0.88 -24.36 -3.58
CA GLN A 13 0.20 -25.62 -3.85
C GLN A 13 -1.31 -25.42 -4.03
N TYR A 14 -1.95 -24.63 -3.19
CA TYR A 14 -3.37 -24.30 -3.31
C TYR A 14 -3.68 -23.61 -4.65
N LEU A 15 -2.87 -22.63 -5.05
CA LEU A 15 -3.02 -21.94 -6.34
C LEU A 15 -2.90 -22.93 -7.51
N THR A 16 -1.96 -23.85 -7.46
CA THR A 16 -1.81 -24.90 -8.49
C THR A 16 -3.02 -25.83 -8.52
N MET A 17 -3.52 -26.27 -7.38
CA MET A 17 -4.70 -27.15 -7.28
C MET A 17 -5.98 -26.48 -7.77
N THR A 18 -6.10 -25.15 -7.61
CA THR A 18 -7.23 -24.35 -8.08
C THR A 18 -7.07 -23.87 -9.54
N GLN A 19 -6.17 -24.51 -10.30
CA GLN A 19 -5.94 -24.25 -11.72
C GLN A 19 -5.50 -22.82 -12.07
N HIS A 20 -4.88 -22.11 -11.12
CA HIS A 20 -4.22 -20.85 -11.42
C HIS A 20 -2.88 -21.13 -12.14
N THR A 21 -2.91 -21.21 -13.47
CA THR A 21 -1.76 -21.61 -14.28
C THR A 21 -0.72 -20.48 -14.43
N GLN A 22 -1.12 -19.22 -14.24
CA GLN A 22 -0.23 -18.06 -14.44
C GLN A 22 0.31 -17.53 -13.11
N ILE A 23 1.09 -18.35 -12.40
CA ILE A 23 1.74 -17.98 -11.14
C ILE A 23 3.20 -17.57 -11.28
N GLY A 24 3.74 -17.54 -12.52
CA GLY A 24 5.13 -17.20 -12.80
C GLY A 24 5.57 -15.79 -12.36
N HIS A 25 4.61 -14.89 -12.08
CA HIS A 25 4.89 -13.55 -11.53
C HIS A 25 5.21 -13.57 -10.02
N ILE A 26 4.95 -14.69 -9.32
CA ILE A 26 5.30 -14.87 -7.90
C ILE A 26 6.74 -15.37 -7.84
N THR A 27 7.70 -14.45 -7.83
CA THR A 27 9.13 -14.77 -7.96
C THR A 27 9.89 -14.71 -6.65
N SER A 28 9.35 -14.07 -5.61
CA SER A 28 10.07 -13.87 -4.36
C SER A 28 9.18 -13.92 -3.13
N LEU A 29 9.80 -14.36 -2.02
CA LEU A 29 9.21 -14.32 -0.69
C LEU A 29 10.05 -13.36 0.16
N ALA A 30 9.45 -12.26 0.59
CA ALA A 30 10.09 -11.31 1.48
C ALA A 30 9.51 -11.40 2.89
N ARG A 31 10.37 -11.36 3.88
CA ARG A 31 9.98 -11.23 5.29
C ARG A 31 9.79 -9.74 5.60
N ILE A 32 8.67 -9.39 6.24
CA ILE A 32 8.53 -8.09 6.86
C ILE A 32 9.47 -8.07 8.07
N GLU A 33 10.47 -7.18 8.05
CA GLU A 33 11.41 -7.00 9.15
C GLU A 33 10.69 -6.29 10.30
N GLU A 34 10.25 -7.07 11.28
CA GLU A 34 9.51 -6.57 12.44
C GLU A 34 10.32 -5.56 13.26
N ASP A 35 11.64 -5.66 13.23
CA ASP A 35 12.54 -4.81 14.01
C ASP A 35 12.55 -3.34 13.53
N LYS A 36 12.14 -3.07 12.30
CA LYS A 36 12.06 -1.72 11.71
C LYS A 36 10.81 -0.94 12.11
N TYR A 37 9.81 -1.63 12.65
CA TYR A 37 8.49 -1.05 12.93
C TYR A 37 8.12 -1.16 14.40
N VAL A 38 7.35 -0.19 14.88
CA VAL A 38 6.64 -0.34 16.16
C VAL A 38 5.57 -1.40 15.98
N ARG A 39 5.60 -2.40 16.84
CA ARG A 39 4.66 -3.53 16.77
C ARG A 39 3.30 -3.11 17.32
N LEU A 40 2.32 -2.98 16.43
CA LEU A 40 0.92 -2.80 16.79
C LEU A 40 0.19 -4.12 16.54
N ASP A 41 -0.41 -4.69 17.56
CA ASP A 41 -1.26 -5.85 17.40
C ASP A 41 -2.67 -5.47 16.90
N LYS A 42 -3.45 -6.45 16.51
CA LYS A 42 -4.80 -6.25 15.98
C LYS A 42 -5.72 -5.54 16.98
N PHE A 43 -5.56 -5.83 18.27
CA PHE A 43 -6.35 -5.23 19.34
C PHE A 43 -6.02 -3.74 19.48
N THR A 44 -4.74 -3.39 19.50
CA THR A 44 -4.26 -2.01 19.56
C THR A 44 -4.74 -1.20 18.35
N VAL A 45 -4.60 -1.73 17.12
CA VAL A 45 -5.08 -1.06 15.90
C VAL A 45 -6.58 -0.79 15.98
N ARG A 46 -7.36 -1.74 16.51
CA ARG A 46 -8.80 -1.60 16.68
C ARG A 46 -9.16 -0.62 17.79
N SER A 47 -8.51 -0.72 18.97
CA SER A 47 -8.79 0.14 20.13
C SER A 47 -8.43 1.60 19.89
N LEU A 48 -7.41 1.86 19.08
CA LEU A 48 -7.03 3.21 18.65
C LEU A 48 -7.86 3.70 17.45
N GLU A 49 -8.79 2.89 16.96
CA GLU A 49 -9.61 3.21 15.79
C GLU A 49 -8.81 3.74 14.58
N LEU A 50 -7.64 3.15 14.33
CA LEU A 50 -6.74 3.64 13.28
C LEU A 50 -7.34 3.50 11.88
N ILE A 51 -7.95 2.34 11.59
CA ILE A 51 -8.45 1.98 10.24
C ILE A 51 -9.97 1.80 10.19
N GLY A 52 -10.57 1.38 11.29
CA GLY A 52 -12.01 1.18 11.44
C GLY A 52 -12.47 1.74 12.76
N ASN A 53 -13.73 2.12 12.86
CA ASN A 53 -14.37 2.55 14.09
C ASN A 53 -15.09 1.39 14.76
N MET A 54 -15.32 1.52 16.09
CA MET A 54 -16.02 0.53 16.90
C MET A 54 -17.51 0.84 17.02
N ASN A 55 -17.90 2.09 16.78
CA ASN A 55 -19.27 2.57 16.91
C ASN A 55 -19.90 2.84 15.55
N ASP A 56 -21.17 2.51 15.37
CA ASP A 56 -21.94 2.87 14.19
C ASP A 56 -22.00 4.41 14.04
N GLY A 57 -21.55 4.90 12.86
CA GLY A 57 -21.50 6.34 12.56
C GLY A 57 -20.24 7.08 13.05
N GLY A 58 -19.30 6.39 13.71
CA GLY A 58 -18.00 6.98 14.06
C GLY A 58 -17.04 7.10 12.86
N SER A 59 -15.98 7.89 13.01
CA SER A 59 -14.91 8.04 12.02
C SER A 59 -13.60 7.50 12.57
N SER A 60 -12.92 6.66 11.79
CA SER A 60 -11.57 6.20 12.15
C SER A 60 -10.53 7.29 11.84
N LEU A 61 -9.35 7.16 12.45
CA LEU A 61 -8.26 8.10 12.20
C LEU A 61 -7.94 8.22 10.71
N ILE A 62 -7.88 7.10 9.97
CA ILE A 62 -7.61 7.13 8.53
C ILE A 62 -8.66 7.95 7.77
N ASN A 63 -9.94 7.86 8.14
CA ASN A 63 -10.99 8.60 7.44
C ASN A 63 -10.84 10.13 7.60
N VAL A 64 -10.21 10.57 8.68
CA VAL A 64 -9.96 12.00 8.95
C VAL A 64 -8.73 12.51 8.22
N ILE A 65 -7.65 11.73 8.22
CA ILE A 65 -6.35 12.18 7.71
C ILE A 65 -6.10 11.82 6.24
N ASP A 66 -6.84 10.85 5.67
CA ASP A 66 -6.63 10.43 4.28
C ASP A 66 -7.06 11.55 3.31
N ARG A 67 -6.06 12.21 2.74
CA ARG A 67 -6.20 13.19 1.68
C ARG A 67 -5.39 12.77 0.45
N THR A 68 -5.14 11.47 0.32
CA THR A 68 -4.35 10.95 -0.81
C THR A 68 -5.13 11.08 -2.12
N ILE A 69 -4.41 11.41 -3.18
CA ILE A 69 -4.98 11.60 -4.52
C ILE A 69 -5.12 10.27 -5.25
N SER A 70 -4.15 9.37 -5.05
CA SER A 70 -4.11 8.10 -5.77
C SER A 70 -4.49 6.91 -4.88
N PRO A 71 -5.12 5.85 -5.45
CA PRO A 71 -5.41 4.62 -4.70
C PRO A 71 -4.16 3.95 -4.12
N MET A 72 -3.02 4.07 -4.81
CA MET A 72 -1.72 3.58 -4.32
C MET A 72 -1.28 4.35 -3.08
N GLY A 73 -1.44 5.69 -3.08
CA GLY A 73 -1.16 6.53 -1.92
C GLY A 73 -2.02 6.17 -0.71
N ALA A 74 -3.32 5.94 -0.90
CA ALA A 74 -4.23 5.52 0.16
C ALA A 74 -3.81 4.19 0.80
N ARG A 75 -3.40 3.20 -0.01
CA ARG A 75 -2.86 1.93 0.49
C ARG A 75 -1.54 2.12 1.25
N LEU A 76 -0.65 2.97 0.75
CA LEU A 76 0.61 3.28 1.41
C LEU A 76 0.37 3.96 2.76
N LEU A 77 -0.53 4.93 2.83
CA LEU A 77 -0.90 5.61 4.08
C LEU A 77 -1.44 4.62 5.11
N LYS A 78 -2.37 3.74 4.73
CA LYS A 78 -2.87 2.67 5.61
C LYS A 78 -1.74 1.79 6.13
N ARG A 79 -0.82 1.40 5.24
CA ARG A 79 0.34 0.58 5.61
C ARG A 79 1.24 1.30 6.61
N TRP A 80 1.48 2.60 6.41
CA TRP A 80 2.30 3.39 7.33
C TRP A 80 1.67 3.55 8.70
N MET A 81 0.35 3.64 8.77
CA MET A 81 -0.37 3.71 10.05
C MET A 81 -0.29 2.40 10.85
N VAL A 82 -0.36 1.25 10.18
CA VAL A 82 -0.30 -0.07 10.86
C VAL A 82 1.14 -0.49 11.16
N PHE A 83 2.09 -0.02 10.36
CA PHE A 83 3.52 -0.29 10.50
C PHE A 83 4.32 1.01 10.67
N PRO A 84 4.14 1.73 11.80
CA PRO A 84 4.89 2.96 12.04
C PRO A 84 6.37 2.64 12.22
N LEU A 85 7.21 3.48 11.65
CA LEU A 85 8.66 3.35 11.75
C LEU A 85 9.12 3.57 13.19
N LYS A 86 10.18 2.85 13.57
CA LYS A 86 10.79 2.92 14.90
C LYS A 86 12.06 3.77 14.89
N ASP A 87 12.83 3.70 13.80
CA ASP A 87 14.13 4.32 13.72
C ASP A 87 14.04 5.77 13.27
N GLU A 88 14.81 6.64 13.90
CA GLU A 88 14.82 8.09 13.67
C GLU A 88 15.22 8.44 12.23
N LYS A 89 16.23 7.77 11.68
CA LYS A 89 16.75 8.09 10.34
C LYS A 89 15.66 7.97 9.25
N PRO A 90 14.97 6.83 9.06
CA PRO A 90 13.92 6.74 8.05
C PRO A 90 12.68 7.58 8.36
N ILE A 91 12.44 7.94 9.63
CA ILE A 91 11.39 8.92 10.00
C ILE A 91 11.77 10.29 9.45
N ASN A 92 13.01 10.74 9.73
CA ASN A 92 13.49 12.05 9.26
C ASN A 92 13.58 12.11 7.73
N GLU A 93 13.92 11.02 7.05
CA GLU A 93 13.87 10.96 5.58
C GLU A 93 12.46 11.24 5.05
N ARG A 94 11.41 10.70 5.67
CA ARG A 94 10.01 11.01 5.30
C ARG A 94 9.63 12.45 5.63
N LEU A 95 10.04 12.96 6.80
CA LEU A 95 9.78 14.33 7.21
C LEU A 95 10.46 15.33 6.28
N ASN A 96 11.66 15.06 5.81
CA ASN A 96 12.38 15.90 4.83
C ASN A 96 11.61 16.01 3.51
N VAL A 97 10.97 14.92 3.05
CA VAL A 97 10.13 14.96 1.85
C VAL A 97 8.90 15.83 2.08
N VAL A 98 8.25 15.72 3.24
CA VAL A 98 7.10 16.58 3.61
C VAL A 98 7.53 18.04 3.67
N GLU A 99 8.67 18.34 4.32
CA GLU A 99 9.22 19.69 4.41
C GLU A 99 9.53 20.28 3.02
N TYR A 100 10.10 19.47 2.13
CA TYR A 100 10.38 19.87 0.76
C TYR A 100 9.11 20.34 0.04
N PHE A 101 8.04 19.55 0.07
CA PHE A 101 6.77 19.92 -0.56
C PHE A 101 6.08 21.10 0.14
N PHE A 102 6.26 21.24 1.45
CA PHE A 102 5.75 22.39 2.19
C PHE A 102 6.44 23.69 1.77
N ARG A 103 7.75 23.64 1.46
CA ARG A 103 8.53 24.78 0.99
C ARG A 103 8.39 25.08 -0.51
N GLN A 104 7.84 24.13 -1.29
CA GLN A 104 7.72 24.22 -2.74
C GLN A 104 6.25 23.99 -3.17
N PRO A 105 5.33 24.92 -2.85
CA PRO A 105 3.90 24.74 -3.11
C PRO A 105 3.58 24.58 -4.60
N ASP A 106 4.23 25.33 -5.48
CA ASP A 106 4.00 25.24 -6.93
C ASP A 106 4.38 23.88 -7.49
N PHE A 107 5.49 23.31 -7.02
CA PHE A 107 5.92 21.99 -7.42
C PHE A 107 5.00 20.90 -6.85
N LYS A 108 4.51 21.11 -5.63
CA LYS A 108 3.51 20.21 -5.02
C LYS A 108 2.24 20.18 -5.87
N GLU A 109 1.71 21.33 -6.28
CA GLU A 109 0.50 21.45 -7.12
C GLU A 109 0.70 20.71 -8.47
N LEU A 110 1.84 20.95 -9.14
CA LEU A 110 2.19 20.24 -10.37
C LEU A 110 2.17 18.71 -10.18
N ILE A 111 2.74 18.20 -9.10
CA ILE A 111 2.74 16.75 -8.82
C ILE A 111 1.33 16.26 -8.52
N GLU A 112 0.51 17.02 -7.79
CA GLU A 112 -0.89 16.68 -7.51
C GLU A 112 -1.70 16.55 -8.81
N GLU A 113 -1.56 17.49 -9.73
CA GLU A 113 -2.19 17.43 -11.06
C GLU A 113 -1.80 16.16 -11.83
N GLN A 114 -0.50 15.84 -11.85
CA GLN A 114 -0.03 14.62 -12.54
C GLN A 114 -0.54 13.34 -11.87
N LEU A 115 -0.63 13.31 -10.54
CA LEU A 115 -1.16 12.17 -9.81
C LEU A 115 -2.65 11.93 -10.08
N HIS A 116 -3.44 12.96 -10.35
CA HIS A 116 -4.83 12.81 -10.76
C HIS A 116 -4.99 12.10 -12.12
N LEU A 117 -3.99 12.22 -13.00
CA LEU A 117 -3.99 11.57 -14.31
C LEU A 117 -3.54 10.10 -14.24
N ILE A 118 -2.88 9.71 -13.17
CA ILE A 118 -2.33 8.35 -13.00
C ILE A 118 -3.38 7.45 -12.34
N GLY A 119 -3.79 6.39 -13.04
CA GLY A 119 -4.66 5.36 -12.50
C GLY A 119 -3.97 4.45 -11.49
N ASP A 120 -4.67 3.39 -11.08
CA ASP A 120 -4.14 2.39 -10.13
C ASP A 120 -3.14 1.43 -10.81
N LEU A 121 -1.88 1.85 -10.93
CA LEU A 121 -0.82 1.09 -11.59
C LEU A 121 -0.57 -0.26 -10.93
N GLU A 122 -0.67 -0.38 -9.61
CA GLU A 122 -0.48 -1.66 -8.91
C GLU A 122 -1.54 -2.69 -9.34
N ARG A 123 -2.79 -2.26 -9.48
CA ARG A 123 -3.87 -3.13 -9.96
C ARG A 123 -3.75 -3.44 -11.45
N ILE A 124 -3.29 -2.49 -12.24
CA ILE A 124 -3.06 -2.71 -13.68
C ILE A 124 -1.95 -3.74 -13.87
N ILE A 125 -0.81 -3.57 -13.22
CA ILE A 125 0.32 -4.51 -13.29
C ILE A 125 -0.10 -5.90 -12.80
N SER A 126 -0.86 -5.98 -11.72
CA SER A 126 -1.35 -7.26 -11.21
C SER A 126 -2.26 -7.97 -12.23
N LYS A 127 -3.14 -7.24 -12.93
CA LYS A 127 -3.99 -7.80 -13.98
C LYS A 127 -3.17 -8.28 -15.19
N VAL A 128 -2.18 -7.50 -15.61
CA VAL A 128 -1.27 -7.87 -16.70
C VAL A 128 -0.51 -9.15 -16.34
N ALA A 129 0.02 -9.24 -15.12
CA ALA A 129 0.78 -10.41 -14.66
C ALA A 129 -0.05 -11.71 -14.66
N VAL A 130 -1.38 -11.60 -14.47
CA VAL A 130 -2.32 -12.76 -14.49
C VAL A 130 -2.93 -12.99 -15.89
N GLY A 131 -2.49 -12.25 -16.92
CA GLY A 131 -3.03 -12.34 -18.28
C GLY A 131 -4.46 -11.82 -18.43
N ARG A 132 -4.96 -11.08 -17.45
CA ARG A 132 -6.28 -10.42 -17.47
C ARG A 132 -6.18 -8.95 -17.87
N ALA A 133 -5.41 -8.64 -18.90
CA ALA A 133 -5.37 -7.29 -19.46
C ALA A 133 -6.73 -6.98 -20.09
N VAL A 134 -7.49 -6.11 -19.47
CA VAL A 134 -8.76 -5.61 -20.03
C VAL A 134 -8.40 -4.43 -20.94
N SER A 135 -8.83 -4.46 -22.20
CA SER A 135 -8.56 -3.48 -23.25
C SER A 135 -9.10 -2.06 -22.99
N TYR A 136 -9.65 -1.78 -21.82
CA TYR A 136 -10.35 -0.53 -21.50
C TYR A 136 -9.69 0.31 -20.42
N THR A 137 -8.44 0.09 -20.10
CA THR A 137 -7.70 1.09 -19.32
C THR A 137 -7.39 2.25 -20.27
N HIS A 138 -8.21 3.28 -20.23
CA HIS A 138 -7.91 4.57 -20.82
C HIS A 138 -6.67 5.15 -20.11
N LEU A 139 -5.50 4.79 -20.58
CA LEU A 139 -4.32 5.58 -20.44
C LEU A 139 -4.46 6.70 -21.48
N THR A 140 -5.20 7.73 -21.18
CA THR A 140 -5.08 8.99 -21.89
C THR A 140 -3.76 9.59 -21.45
N LEU A 141 -2.68 9.27 -22.20
CA LEU A 141 -1.48 10.07 -22.15
C LEU A 141 -1.87 11.44 -22.75
N PRO A 142 -1.61 12.55 -22.08
CA PRO A 142 -1.76 13.86 -22.69
C PRO A 142 -0.81 13.94 -23.89
N THR A 143 -1.36 14.22 -25.04
CA THR A 143 -0.62 14.58 -26.27
C THR A 143 0.01 15.95 -26.11
#